data_5a2c6a1d516df1601ddcaa9c35eb85bc
#
_entry.id   5a2c6a1d516df1601ddcaa9c35eb85bc
#
_cell.length_a   1.000
_cell.length_b   1.000
_cell.length_c   1.000
_cell.angle_alpha   90.00
_cell.angle_beta   90.00
_cell.angle_gamma   90.00
#
_symmetry.space_group_name_H-M   'P 1'
#
loop_
_entity.id
_entity.type
_entity.pdbx_description
1 polymer ?
#
loop_
_entity_poly.entity_id
_entity_poly.type
_entity_poly.pdbx_seq_one_letter_code
_entity_poly.pdbx_strand_id
1 'polypeptide(L)'
;IRMFSFLIPEDADADSYTDVVLDKLRQFIRIAEKHDIVLLHENEKGIYGDTGARCKLLFDRLACPHFKAAFDFANFVQCEQDTAECWELLHDQIAYIHIKDALPGYLLNVPAGTGLGKIPELLRRAFCEEGYHGFLTLEPHLAMFDFFAP
;
A
#
# COMPACT_ATOMS: atom_id res chain seq x y z
N ILE A 1 -1.86 11.23 -7.73
CA ILE A 1 -0.63 10.63 -8.29
C ILE A 1 -0.15 9.54 -7.34
N ARG A 2 -0.04 8.29 -7.84
CA ARG A 2 0.56 7.19 -7.07
C ARG A 2 2.06 7.41 -6.87
N MET A 3 2.55 7.11 -5.69
CA MET A 3 3.95 7.19 -5.35
C MET A 3 4.34 6.13 -4.31
N PHE A 4 5.63 5.87 -4.20
CA PHE A 4 6.24 5.05 -3.16
C PHE A 4 7.03 5.94 -2.19
N SER A 5 7.21 5.49 -0.95
CA SER A 5 8.31 5.97 -0.13
C SER A 5 9.65 5.46 -0.70
N PHE A 6 10.75 5.75 -0.05
CA PHE A 6 12.08 5.50 -0.63
C PHE A 6 12.54 4.08 -0.37
N LEU A 7 13.29 3.51 -1.32
CA LEU A 7 13.97 2.23 -1.15
C LEU A 7 14.91 2.30 0.04
N ILE A 8 14.88 1.25 0.85
CA ILE A 8 15.80 1.04 1.98
C ILE A 8 16.79 -0.06 1.59
N PRO A 9 18.10 0.11 1.86
CA PRO A 9 19.05 -0.95 1.63
C PRO A 9 18.66 -2.24 2.39
N GLU A 10 18.85 -3.40 1.77
CA GLU A 10 18.37 -4.69 2.28
C GLU A 10 18.90 -5.03 3.69
N ASP A 11 20.16 -4.67 3.97
CA ASP A 11 20.80 -4.94 5.26
C ASP A 11 20.66 -3.77 6.27
N ALA A 12 19.86 -2.76 5.95
CA ALA A 12 19.73 -1.59 6.81
C ALA A 12 18.50 -1.67 7.71
N ASP A 13 18.65 -1.12 8.91
CA ASP A 13 17.49 -0.85 9.78
C ASP A 13 16.65 0.26 9.20
N ALA A 14 15.46 -0.10 8.69
CA ALA A 14 14.54 0.86 8.06
C ALA A 14 14.14 1.99 9.00
N ASP A 15 14.01 1.74 10.29
CA ASP A 15 13.58 2.74 11.28
C ASP A 15 14.61 3.87 11.44
N SER A 16 15.90 3.58 11.16
CA SER A 16 16.96 4.60 11.15
C SER A 16 16.77 5.66 10.04
N TYR A 17 15.96 5.38 9.02
CA TYR A 17 15.68 6.29 7.91
C TYR A 17 14.40 7.13 8.11
N THR A 18 13.67 6.93 9.21
CA THR A 18 12.38 7.58 9.46
C THR A 18 12.41 9.09 9.22
N ASP A 19 13.33 9.80 9.84
CA ASP A 19 13.37 11.26 9.76
C ASP A 19 13.68 11.75 8.34
N VAL A 20 14.63 11.12 7.65
CA VAL A 20 14.97 11.51 6.28
C VAL A 20 13.84 11.19 5.29
N VAL A 21 13.11 10.10 5.49
CA VAL A 21 11.93 9.75 4.71
C VAL A 21 10.83 10.79 4.92
N LEU A 22 10.52 11.11 6.17
CA LEU A 22 9.53 12.12 6.52
C LEU A 22 9.87 13.49 5.90
N ASP A 23 11.13 13.91 5.98
CA ASP A 23 11.56 15.21 5.45
C ASP A 23 11.43 15.28 3.91
N LYS A 24 11.76 14.21 3.22
CA LYS A 24 11.56 14.13 1.76
C LYS A 24 10.09 14.11 1.38
N LEU A 25 9.26 13.33 2.08
CA LEU A 25 7.82 13.28 1.83
C LEU A 25 7.14 14.63 2.10
N ARG A 26 7.54 15.37 3.14
CA ARG A 26 7.06 16.74 3.39
C ARG A 26 7.32 17.66 2.21
N GLN A 27 8.45 17.50 1.52
CA GLN A 27 8.74 18.30 0.33
C GLN A 27 7.79 17.99 -0.83
N PHE A 28 7.48 16.70 -1.06
CA PHE A 28 6.52 16.29 -2.07
C PHE A 28 5.10 16.77 -1.73
N ILE A 29 4.69 16.65 -0.47
CA ILE A 29 3.40 17.10 0.01
C ILE A 29 3.22 18.61 -0.22
N ARG A 30 4.21 19.43 0.10
CA ARG A 30 4.15 20.89 -0.17
C ARG A 30 3.97 21.22 -1.66
N ILE A 31 4.55 20.43 -2.55
CA ILE A 31 4.35 20.58 -3.99
C ILE A 31 2.93 20.17 -4.36
N ALA A 32 2.46 19.05 -3.83
CA ALA A 32 1.11 18.53 -4.07
C ALA A 32 0.02 19.50 -3.61
N GLU A 33 0.17 20.06 -2.41
CA GLU A 33 -0.73 21.09 -1.88
C GLU A 33 -0.79 22.33 -2.79
N LYS A 34 0.37 22.81 -3.24
CA LYS A 34 0.45 23.98 -4.14
C LYS A 34 -0.29 23.78 -5.47
N HIS A 35 -0.37 22.53 -5.94
CA HIS A 35 -0.96 22.18 -7.24
C HIS A 35 -2.30 21.45 -7.12
N ASP A 36 -2.86 21.37 -5.92
CA ASP A 36 -4.10 20.65 -5.62
C ASP A 36 -4.08 19.20 -6.12
N ILE A 37 -2.97 18.50 -5.85
CA ILE A 37 -2.75 17.10 -6.20
C ILE A 37 -2.79 16.24 -4.95
N VAL A 38 -3.45 15.09 -5.02
CA VAL A 38 -3.37 14.05 -3.97
C VAL A 38 -2.26 13.07 -4.32
N LEU A 39 -1.31 12.91 -3.41
CA LEU A 39 -0.30 11.85 -3.44
C LEU A 39 -0.87 10.60 -2.78
N LEU A 40 -0.81 9.49 -3.48
CA LEU A 40 -1.28 8.18 -3.03
C LEU A 40 -0.05 7.32 -2.73
N HIS A 41 0.32 7.21 -1.46
CA HIS A 41 1.40 6.33 -1.04
C HIS A 41 0.93 4.89 -1.08
N GLU A 42 1.55 4.09 -1.94
CA GLU A 42 1.33 2.65 -2.01
C GLU A 42 2.35 1.92 -1.12
N ASN A 43 1.86 0.97 -0.33
CA ASN A 43 2.72 0.01 0.36
C ASN A 43 3.37 -0.93 -0.65
N GLU A 44 4.70 -1.10 -0.55
CA GLU A 44 5.45 -1.93 -1.49
C GLU A 44 6.67 -2.54 -0.79
N LYS A 45 7.11 -3.70 -1.27
CA LYS A 45 8.28 -4.39 -0.74
C LYS A 45 9.58 -3.61 -0.96
N GLY A 46 10.41 -3.56 0.08
CA GLY A 46 11.75 -2.95 0.01
C GLY A 46 11.79 -1.44 0.10
N ILE A 47 10.64 -0.78 0.26
CA ILE A 47 10.58 0.64 0.57
C ILE A 47 10.37 0.87 2.07
N TYR A 48 10.50 2.09 2.55
CA TYR A 48 10.23 2.41 3.96
C TYR A 48 8.82 1.99 4.40
N GLY A 49 7.81 2.25 3.58
CA GLY A 49 6.41 1.94 3.84
C GLY A 49 6.00 0.54 3.37
N ASP A 50 6.75 -0.49 3.72
CA ASP A 50 6.47 -1.88 3.38
C ASP A 50 5.62 -2.62 4.43
N THR A 51 5.52 -2.09 5.66
CA THR A 51 4.68 -2.64 6.72
C THR A 51 3.52 -1.71 7.07
N GLY A 52 2.42 -2.30 7.58
CA GLY A 52 1.26 -1.52 8.06
C GLY A 52 1.65 -0.49 9.12
N ALA A 53 2.53 -0.85 10.04
CA ALA A 53 3.01 0.04 11.11
C ALA A 53 3.79 1.25 10.57
N ARG A 54 4.71 1.04 9.60
CA ARG A 54 5.46 2.14 8.98
C ARG A 54 4.57 3.00 8.09
N CYS A 55 3.63 2.42 7.34
CA CYS A 55 2.62 3.18 6.63
C CYS A 55 1.80 4.07 7.58
N LYS A 56 1.31 3.50 8.68
CA LYS A 56 0.58 4.26 9.72
C LYS A 56 1.40 5.42 10.25
N LEU A 57 2.67 5.18 10.59
CA LEU A 57 3.58 6.23 11.06
C LEU A 57 3.70 7.37 10.05
N LEU A 58 3.83 7.06 8.76
CA LEU A 58 3.88 8.09 7.71
C LEU A 58 2.60 8.93 7.71
N PHE A 59 1.42 8.30 7.72
CA PHE A 59 0.15 9.03 7.71
C PHE A 59 -0.10 9.84 8.99
N ASP A 60 0.27 9.32 10.15
CA ASP A 60 0.15 10.05 11.41
C ASP A 60 1.06 11.28 11.48
N ARG A 61 2.29 11.15 10.97
CA ARG A 61 3.30 12.21 11.02
C ARG A 61 3.19 13.25 9.89
N LEU A 62 2.49 12.89 8.82
CA LEU A 62 2.34 13.69 7.60
C LEU A 62 0.86 13.98 7.28
N ALA A 63 -0.01 13.91 8.29
CA ALA A 63 -1.45 14.03 8.13
C ALA A 63 -1.85 15.28 7.34
N CYS A 64 -2.35 15.09 6.12
CA CYS A 64 -2.94 16.16 5.33
C CYS A 64 -3.90 15.58 4.25
N PRO A 65 -4.81 16.39 3.71
CA PRO A 65 -5.73 15.94 2.66
C PRO A 65 -5.04 15.49 1.37
N HIS A 66 -3.84 16.00 1.09
CA HIS A 66 -3.08 15.72 -0.13
C HIS A 66 -2.14 14.52 -0.02
N PHE A 67 -2.18 13.77 1.09
CA PHE A 67 -1.37 12.56 1.27
C PHE A 67 -2.24 11.44 1.83
N LYS A 68 -2.52 10.42 1.00
CA LYS A 68 -3.45 9.33 1.26
C LYS A 68 -2.84 7.99 0.90
N ALA A 69 -3.50 6.89 1.31
CA ALA A 69 -3.07 5.55 1.01
C ALA A 69 -3.63 5.03 -0.32
N ALA A 70 -2.78 4.38 -1.09
CA ALA A 70 -3.17 3.35 -2.04
C ALA A 70 -2.88 1.99 -1.39
N PHE A 71 -3.92 1.23 -1.06
CA PHE A 71 -3.79 -0.04 -0.35
C PHE A 71 -3.65 -1.18 -1.33
N ASP A 72 -2.54 -1.90 -1.27
CA ASP A 72 -2.29 -3.10 -2.06
C ASP A 72 -2.23 -4.34 -1.14
N PHE A 73 -3.15 -5.27 -1.35
CA PHE A 73 -3.26 -6.47 -0.51
C PHE A 73 -2.06 -7.41 -0.70
N ALA A 74 -1.66 -7.66 -1.95
CA ALA A 74 -0.57 -8.59 -2.24
C ALA A 74 0.76 -8.11 -1.70
N ASN A 75 1.05 -6.82 -1.78
CA ASN A 75 2.29 -6.26 -1.28
C ASN A 75 2.44 -6.44 0.23
N PHE A 76 1.35 -6.32 1.00
CA PHE A 76 1.38 -6.67 2.43
C PHE A 76 1.60 -8.17 2.67
N VAL A 77 0.91 -9.06 1.91
CA VAL A 77 1.13 -10.51 2.02
C VAL A 77 2.59 -10.87 1.70
N GLN A 78 3.18 -10.26 0.67
CA GLN A 78 4.58 -10.48 0.28
C GLN A 78 5.59 -9.95 1.30
N CYS A 79 5.18 -9.00 2.14
CA CYS A 79 5.93 -8.49 3.29
C CYS A 79 5.58 -9.22 4.59
N GLU A 80 4.93 -10.39 4.51
CA GLU A 80 4.53 -11.22 5.66
C GLU A 80 3.64 -10.48 6.66
N GLN A 81 2.84 -9.51 6.17
CA GLN A 81 1.89 -8.76 6.97
C GLN A 81 0.49 -9.38 6.89
N ASP A 82 -0.25 -9.37 8.00
CA ASP A 82 -1.69 -9.64 7.97
C ASP A 82 -2.45 -8.45 7.39
N THR A 83 -3.13 -8.66 6.27
CA THR A 83 -3.83 -7.58 5.57
C THR A 83 -5.00 -6.99 6.36
N ALA A 84 -5.65 -7.79 7.24
CA ALA A 84 -6.71 -7.27 8.09
C ALA A 84 -6.14 -6.36 9.18
N GLU A 85 -5.01 -6.73 9.79
CA GLU A 85 -4.33 -5.85 10.75
C GLU A 85 -3.85 -4.56 10.08
N CYS A 86 -3.30 -4.64 8.86
CA CYS A 86 -2.93 -3.45 8.10
C CYS A 86 -4.16 -2.59 7.74
N TRP A 87 -5.30 -3.22 7.44
CA TRP A 87 -6.55 -2.51 7.20
C TRP A 87 -7.00 -1.72 8.43
N GLU A 88 -7.00 -2.34 9.63
CA GLU A 88 -7.32 -1.65 10.88
C GLU A 88 -6.45 -0.39 11.11
N LEU A 89 -5.20 -0.46 10.71
CA LEU A 89 -4.27 0.66 10.87
C LEU A 89 -4.51 1.80 9.86
N LEU A 90 -5.05 1.49 8.67
CA LEU A 90 -4.96 2.39 7.51
C LEU A 90 -6.30 2.78 6.91
N HIS A 91 -7.43 2.12 7.22
CA HIS A 91 -8.69 2.27 6.51
C HIS A 91 -9.15 3.74 6.37
N ASP A 92 -8.96 4.57 7.39
CA ASP A 92 -9.30 6.01 7.37
C ASP A 92 -8.45 6.83 6.38
N GLN A 93 -7.34 6.31 5.93
CA GLN A 93 -6.42 6.98 5.00
C GLN A 93 -6.53 6.45 3.57
N ILE A 94 -7.25 5.33 3.37
CA ILE A 94 -7.35 4.69 2.07
C ILE A 94 -8.21 5.53 1.12
N ALA A 95 -7.62 6.02 0.04
CA ALA A 95 -8.31 6.70 -1.05
C ALA A 95 -8.28 5.92 -2.37
N TYR A 96 -7.48 4.86 -2.43
CA TYR A 96 -7.32 4.03 -3.61
C TYR A 96 -7.00 2.59 -3.20
N ILE A 97 -7.49 1.61 -3.95
CA ILE A 97 -7.25 0.20 -3.66
C ILE A 97 -6.75 -0.51 -4.92
N HIS A 98 -5.64 -1.24 -4.81
CA HIS A 98 -5.16 -2.15 -5.83
C HIS A 98 -5.64 -3.58 -5.54
N ILE A 99 -6.36 -4.15 -6.49
CA ILE A 99 -6.84 -5.53 -6.41
C ILE A 99 -5.77 -6.45 -6.98
N LYS A 100 -4.93 -6.93 -6.09
CA LYS A 100 -3.84 -7.85 -6.35
C LYS A 100 -3.74 -8.81 -5.17
N ASP A 101 -3.51 -10.10 -5.41
CA ASP A 101 -3.48 -11.11 -4.37
C ASP A 101 -2.21 -11.97 -4.45
N ALA A 102 -1.77 -12.51 -3.33
CA ALA A 102 -0.53 -13.27 -3.23
C ALA A 102 -0.61 -14.36 -2.16
N LEU A 103 0.35 -15.29 -2.24
CA LEU A 103 0.62 -16.27 -1.18
C LEU A 103 1.95 -15.93 -0.48
N PRO A 104 2.09 -16.22 0.82
CA PRO A 104 3.31 -15.95 1.59
C PRO A 104 4.51 -16.68 1.00
N GLY A 105 5.68 -16.06 1.08
CA GLY A 105 6.92 -16.66 0.58
C GLY A 105 6.95 -16.89 -0.93
N TYR A 106 5.92 -16.46 -1.65
CA TYR A 106 5.80 -16.62 -3.09
C TYR A 106 6.01 -15.26 -3.76
N LEU A 107 6.93 -15.20 -4.71
CA LEU A 107 7.12 -13.98 -5.52
C LEU A 107 6.00 -13.78 -6.54
N LEU A 108 5.10 -14.78 -6.67
CA LEU A 108 4.06 -14.81 -7.68
C LEU A 108 2.72 -14.33 -7.09
N ASN A 109 2.05 -13.49 -7.84
CA ASN A 109 0.66 -13.15 -7.56
C ASN A 109 -0.26 -14.32 -7.95
N VAL A 110 -1.41 -14.39 -7.31
CA VAL A 110 -2.47 -15.36 -7.61
C VAL A 110 -3.75 -14.62 -8.00
N PRO A 111 -4.73 -15.28 -8.62
CA PRO A 111 -6.01 -14.66 -8.92
C PRO A 111 -6.65 -14.06 -7.65
N ALA A 112 -7.16 -12.84 -7.76
CA ALA A 112 -7.73 -12.10 -6.65
C ALA A 112 -8.80 -12.92 -5.91
N GLY A 113 -8.70 -13.01 -4.59
CA GLY A 113 -9.57 -13.80 -3.73
C GLY A 113 -9.13 -15.25 -3.53
N THR A 114 -8.00 -15.68 -4.13
CA THR A 114 -7.45 -17.03 -3.94
C THR A 114 -6.18 -17.06 -3.10
N GLY A 115 -5.64 -15.90 -2.75
CA GLY A 115 -4.49 -15.73 -1.87
C GLY A 115 -4.84 -15.40 -0.44
N LEU A 116 -3.90 -14.82 0.29
CA LEU A 116 -4.07 -14.43 1.69
C LEU A 116 -4.40 -12.93 1.88
N GLY A 117 -4.67 -12.19 0.81
CA GLY A 117 -5.02 -10.78 0.87
C GLY A 117 -6.36 -10.48 1.54
N LYS A 118 -7.19 -11.50 1.86
CA LYS A 118 -8.54 -11.34 2.46
C LYS A 118 -9.43 -10.38 1.67
N ILE A 119 -9.21 -10.31 0.36
CA ILE A 119 -9.84 -9.30 -0.53
C ILE A 119 -11.37 -9.29 -0.44
N PRO A 120 -12.10 -10.43 -0.53
CA PRO A 120 -13.56 -10.40 -0.47
C PRO A 120 -14.10 -9.85 0.86
N GLU A 121 -13.46 -10.21 1.96
CA GLU A 121 -13.85 -9.78 3.31
C GLU A 121 -13.62 -8.27 3.48
N LEU A 122 -12.43 -7.80 3.16
CA LEU A 122 -12.05 -6.40 3.35
C LEU A 122 -12.78 -5.46 2.39
N LEU A 123 -13.04 -5.88 1.14
CA LEU A 123 -13.88 -5.10 0.23
C LEU A 123 -15.34 -5.03 0.71
N ARG A 124 -15.90 -6.14 1.20
CA ARG A 124 -17.24 -6.10 1.79
C ARG A 124 -17.30 -5.08 2.94
N ARG A 125 -16.32 -5.12 3.83
CA ARG A 125 -16.19 -4.17 4.93
C ARG A 125 -16.08 -2.73 4.43
N ALA A 126 -15.17 -2.48 3.49
CA ALA A 126 -14.97 -1.16 2.89
C ALA A 126 -16.28 -0.55 2.36
N PHE A 127 -17.01 -1.30 1.53
CA PHE A 127 -18.20 -0.79 0.87
C PHE A 127 -19.47 -0.81 1.73
N CYS A 128 -19.63 -1.83 2.58
CA CYS A 128 -20.88 -2.02 3.32
C CYS A 128 -20.86 -1.43 4.73
N GLU A 129 -19.69 -1.27 5.32
CA GLU A 129 -19.56 -0.87 6.74
C GLU A 129 -18.87 0.50 6.89
N GLU A 130 -17.84 0.77 6.09
CA GLU A 130 -16.99 1.96 6.22
C GLU A 130 -17.29 3.05 5.17
N GLY A 131 -18.19 2.77 4.22
CA GLY A 131 -18.63 3.77 3.24
C GLY A 131 -17.54 4.20 2.25
N TYR A 132 -16.65 3.27 1.87
CA TYR A 132 -15.62 3.56 0.88
C TYR A 132 -16.24 3.86 -0.50
N HIS A 133 -15.82 4.96 -1.11
CA HIS A 133 -16.28 5.43 -2.42
C HIS A 133 -15.10 5.74 -3.38
N GLY A 134 -13.89 5.33 -3.03
CA GLY A 134 -12.69 5.55 -3.84
C GLY A 134 -12.59 4.61 -5.05
N PHE A 135 -11.47 4.68 -5.73
CA PHE A 135 -11.21 3.88 -6.92
C PHE A 135 -10.63 2.51 -6.57
N LEU A 136 -10.95 1.54 -7.42
CA LEU A 136 -10.32 0.21 -7.44
C LEU A 136 -9.61 0.02 -8.78
N THR A 137 -8.40 -0.51 -8.76
CA THR A 137 -7.67 -0.93 -9.96
C THR A 137 -7.29 -2.39 -9.87
N LEU A 138 -7.53 -3.13 -10.94
CA LEU A 138 -7.04 -4.50 -11.07
C LEU A 138 -5.57 -4.47 -11.49
N GLU A 139 -4.71 -5.04 -10.66
CA GLU A 139 -3.28 -5.21 -10.92
C GLU A 139 -2.85 -6.69 -10.74
N PRO A 140 -3.45 -7.65 -11.45
CA PRO A 140 -3.23 -9.08 -11.15
C PRO A 140 -1.81 -9.56 -11.42
N HIS A 141 -1.07 -8.93 -12.36
CA HIS A 141 0.29 -9.28 -12.78
C HIS A 141 0.50 -10.77 -13.13
N LEU A 142 -0.58 -11.48 -13.48
CA LEU A 142 -0.54 -12.93 -13.75
C LEU A 142 0.19 -13.27 -15.05
N ALA A 143 0.18 -12.37 -16.02
CA ALA A 143 0.85 -12.55 -17.31
C ALA A 143 2.38 -12.39 -17.26
N MET A 144 2.93 -11.99 -16.13
CA MET A 144 4.38 -11.90 -15.95
C MET A 144 5.05 -13.25 -15.69
N PHE A 145 4.26 -14.30 -15.55
CA PHE A 145 4.74 -15.63 -15.23
C PHE A 145 4.45 -16.58 -16.38
N ASP A 146 5.45 -17.41 -16.73
CA ASP A 146 5.42 -18.39 -17.83
C ASP A 146 4.28 -19.43 -17.76
N PHE A 147 3.43 -19.36 -16.72
CA PHE A 147 2.24 -20.22 -16.60
C PHE A 147 1.19 -20.00 -17.69
N PHE A 148 1.27 -18.90 -18.43
CA PHE A 148 0.39 -18.60 -19.56
C PHE A 148 1.11 -18.60 -20.91
N ALA A 149 2.38 -19.03 -20.94
CA ALA A 149 3.04 -19.31 -22.20
C ALA A 149 2.32 -20.49 -22.90
N PRO A 150 1.98 -20.38 -24.17
CA PRO A 150 1.28 -21.41 -24.91
C PRO A 150 2.11 -22.69 -25.06
#